data_9deac46f1fdd51f9bf2fc5ee229675a3
#
_entry.id   9deac46f1fdd51f9bf2fc5ee229675a3
#
_cell.length_a   1.000
_cell.length_b   1.000
_cell.length_c   1.000
_cell.angle_alpha   90.00
_cell.angle_beta   90.00
_cell.angle_gamma   90.00
#
_symmetry.space_group_name_H-M   'P 1'
#
loop_
_entity.id
_entity.type
_entity.pdbx_description
1 polymer ?
#
loop_
_entity_poly.entity_id
_entity_poly.type
_entity_poly.pdbx_seq_one_letter_code
_entity_poly.pdbx_strand_id
1 'polypeptide(L)'
;YDHYRFSMKELLKYMGQALALCIMADYLFYKSKWVLLLMLPVPVFYLKWQKNRMIRERRKNLNYQFKDALTSLSVAVQAGYSVESAVKTCVRDLERLYGKGKDIVEEFRYIESQQHISVPLEELFLDLGERSQIEDIENFASVFYTAKRTGGDMNRVIQKVSRMLGDK
;
A
#
# COMPACT_ATOMS: atom_id res chain seq x y z
N TYR A 1 -6.73 4.30 -0.73
CA TYR A 1 -6.24 3.52 0.43
C TYR A 1 -6.83 3.96 1.78
N ASP A 2 -7.58 5.04 1.84
CA ASP A 2 -8.20 5.53 3.09
C ASP A 2 -9.52 4.82 3.45
N HIS A 3 -10.02 3.92 2.60
CA HIS A 3 -11.23 3.14 2.86
C HIS A 3 -10.95 1.78 3.52
N TYR A 4 -10.19 1.76 4.63
CA TYR A 4 -10.19 0.58 5.48
C TYR A 4 -11.55 0.48 6.19
N ARG A 5 -12.42 -0.40 5.69
CA ARG A 5 -13.62 -0.81 6.41
C ARG A 5 -13.18 -1.72 7.56
N PHE A 6 -13.18 -1.18 8.78
CA PHE A 6 -13.07 -2.01 9.98
C PHE A 6 -14.04 -3.17 9.86
N SER A 7 -13.54 -4.40 9.98
CA SER A 7 -14.43 -5.52 10.18
C SER A 7 -15.24 -5.26 11.45
N MET A 8 -16.57 -5.38 11.37
CA MET A 8 -17.47 -5.18 12.53
C MET A 8 -17.01 -5.98 13.76
N LYS A 9 -16.37 -7.13 13.54
CA LYS A 9 -15.82 -7.99 14.60
C LYS A 9 -14.61 -7.38 15.31
N GLU A 10 -13.75 -6.68 14.57
CA GLU A 10 -12.57 -5.98 15.14
C GLU A 10 -13.00 -4.73 15.90
N LEU A 11 -13.95 -3.97 15.35
CA LEU A 11 -14.53 -2.82 16.03
C LEU A 11 -15.18 -3.23 17.36
N LEU A 12 -15.95 -4.33 17.36
CA LEU A 12 -16.63 -4.85 18.55
C LEU A 12 -15.63 -5.34 19.61
N LYS A 13 -14.55 -5.98 19.19
CA LYS A 13 -13.48 -6.46 20.09
C LYS A 13 -12.74 -5.31 20.76
N TYR A 14 -12.37 -4.27 20.00
CA TYR A 14 -11.67 -3.10 20.55
C TYR A 14 -12.59 -2.20 21.39
N MET A 15 -13.86 -2.06 21.01
CA MET A 15 -14.86 -1.41 21.86
C MET A 15 -15.08 -2.17 23.17
N GLY A 16 -15.16 -3.51 23.13
CA GLY A 16 -15.29 -4.34 24.33
C GLY A 16 -14.10 -4.20 25.28
N GLN A 17 -12.86 -4.17 24.76
CA GLN A 17 -11.66 -3.94 25.56
C GLN A 17 -11.62 -2.53 26.17
N ALA A 18 -11.99 -1.51 25.40
CA ALA A 18 -12.04 -0.13 25.90
C ALA A 18 -13.11 0.02 26.99
N LEU A 19 -14.28 -0.62 26.81
CA LEU A 19 -15.37 -0.62 27.80
C LEU A 19 -14.97 -1.36 29.08
N ALA A 20 -14.29 -2.50 28.96
CA ALA A 20 -13.77 -3.25 30.10
C ALA A 20 -12.74 -2.45 30.92
N LEU A 21 -11.83 -1.72 30.23
CA LEU A 21 -10.88 -0.82 30.87
C LEU A 21 -11.57 0.35 31.57
N CYS A 22 -12.62 0.93 30.98
CA CYS A 22 -13.42 1.98 31.60
C CYS A 22 -14.14 1.50 32.84
N ILE A 23 -14.76 0.29 32.81
CA ILE A 23 -15.45 -0.29 33.98
C ILE A 23 -14.44 -0.61 35.08
N MET A 24 -13.26 -1.13 34.75
CA MET A 24 -12.21 -1.43 35.72
C MET A 24 -11.65 -0.16 36.38
N ALA A 25 -11.52 0.92 35.61
CA ALA A 25 -11.10 2.23 36.13
C ALA A 25 -12.18 2.88 37.02
N ASP A 26 -13.46 2.75 36.69
CA ASP A 26 -14.58 3.25 37.49
C ASP A 26 -14.66 2.51 38.84
N TYR A 27 -14.41 1.21 38.85
CA TYR A 27 -14.33 0.40 40.06
C TYR A 27 -13.16 0.77 40.98
N LEU A 28 -11.99 1.14 40.42
CA LEU A 28 -10.79 1.51 41.17
C LEU A 28 -10.83 2.96 41.71
N PHE A 29 -11.52 3.88 41.01
CA PHE A 29 -11.50 5.32 41.32
C PHE A 29 -12.81 5.84 41.92
N TYR A 30 -13.36 5.13 42.88
CA TYR A 30 -14.38 5.63 43.83
C TYR A 30 -15.35 6.71 43.28
N LYS A 31 -16.35 6.31 42.45
CA LYS A 31 -17.61 7.05 42.14
C LYS A 31 -17.50 8.53 41.73
N SER A 32 -16.42 8.98 41.10
CA SER A 32 -16.35 10.35 40.61
C SER A 32 -16.84 10.47 39.17
N LYS A 33 -18.03 11.08 38.98
CA LYS A 33 -18.64 11.32 37.66
C LYS A 33 -17.75 12.13 36.69
N TRP A 34 -16.80 12.90 37.24
CA TRP A 34 -15.84 13.69 36.46
C TRP A 34 -14.77 12.85 35.75
N VAL A 35 -14.39 11.72 36.34
CA VAL A 35 -13.42 10.78 35.73
C VAL A 35 -14.06 10.08 34.51
N LEU A 36 -15.34 9.75 34.58
CA LEU A 36 -16.08 9.16 33.46
C LEU A 36 -16.13 10.14 32.26
N LEU A 37 -16.37 11.42 32.52
CA LEU A 37 -16.40 12.46 31.46
C LEU A 37 -15.02 12.67 30.82
N LEU A 38 -13.95 12.61 31.60
CA LEU A 38 -12.57 12.74 31.14
C LEU A 38 -12.09 11.52 30.33
N MET A 39 -12.60 10.33 30.62
CA MET A 39 -12.25 9.09 29.92
C MET A 39 -13.00 8.89 28.59
N LEU A 40 -14.05 9.65 28.32
CA LEU A 40 -14.86 9.51 27.10
C LEU A 40 -14.08 9.74 25.79
N PRO A 41 -13.10 10.65 25.68
CA PRO A 41 -12.30 10.82 24.47
C PRO A 41 -11.21 9.74 24.24
N VAL A 42 -10.82 8.99 25.27
CA VAL A 42 -9.72 8.00 25.20
C VAL A 42 -9.98 6.88 24.16
N PRO A 43 -11.14 6.21 24.13
CA PRO A 43 -11.40 5.17 23.12
C PRO A 43 -11.44 5.72 21.69
N VAL A 44 -11.90 6.97 21.50
CA VAL A 44 -11.92 7.61 20.15
C VAL A 44 -10.50 7.90 19.68
N PHE A 45 -9.65 8.40 20.57
CA PHE A 45 -8.24 8.66 20.26
C PHE A 45 -7.47 7.37 20.00
N TYR A 46 -7.73 6.32 20.79
CA TYR A 46 -7.12 5.00 20.60
C TYR A 46 -7.51 4.38 19.25
N LEU A 47 -8.78 4.45 18.85
CA LEU A 47 -9.24 3.96 17.55
C LEU A 47 -8.60 4.70 16.38
N LYS A 48 -8.47 6.03 16.47
CA LYS A 48 -7.76 6.83 15.44
C LYS A 48 -6.27 6.45 15.36
N TRP A 49 -5.63 6.29 16.49
CA TRP A 49 -4.20 5.90 16.55
C TRP A 49 -3.97 4.50 15.97
N GLN A 50 -4.83 3.55 16.30
CA GLN A 50 -4.80 2.18 15.79
C GLN A 50 -5.02 2.16 14.26
N LYS A 51 -6.01 2.89 13.74
CA LYS A 51 -6.26 3.03 12.30
C LYS A 51 -5.02 3.57 11.58
N ASN A 52 -4.42 4.63 12.08
CA ASN A 52 -3.24 5.25 11.48
C ASN A 52 -2.02 4.31 11.51
N ARG A 53 -1.90 3.48 12.55
CA ARG A 53 -0.85 2.47 12.63
C ARG A 53 -1.03 1.39 11.55
N MET A 54 -2.23 0.86 11.39
CA MET A 54 -2.54 -0.16 10.38
C MET A 54 -2.34 0.36 8.95
N ILE A 55 -2.75 1.61 8.67
CA ILE A 55 -2.51 2.26 7.37
C ILE A 55 -1.01 2.36 7.09
N ARG A 56 -0.21 2.78 8.08
CA ARG A 56 1.25 2.88 7.93
C ARG A 56 1.91 1.53 7.68
N GLU A 57 1.50 0.49 8.41
CA GLU A 57 2.00 -0.88 8.20
C GLU A 57 1.63 -1.41 6.81
N ARG A 58 0.40 -1.15 6.36
CA ARG A 58 -0.06 -1.53 5.02
C ARG A 58 0.74 -0.83 3.92
N ARG A 59 0.96 0.49 4.04
CA ARG A 59 1.79 1.26 3.10
C ARG A 59 3.23 0.75 3.09
N LYS A 60 3.80 0.48 4.26
CA LYS A 60 5.14 -0.08 4.38
C LYS A 60 5.26 -1.45 3.68
N ASN A 61 4.29 -2.33 3.90
CA ASN A 61 4.25 -3.64 3.25
C ASN A 61 4.10 -3.50 1.73
N LEU A 62 3.21 -2.60 1.26
CA LEU A 62 3.04 -2.33 -0.17
C LEU A 62 4.35 -1.80 -0.80
N ASN A 63 5.09 -0.94 -0.09
CA ASN A 63 6.39 -0.44 -0.56
C ASN A 63 7.42 -1.57 -0.72
N TYR A 64 7.51 -2.49 0.23
CA TYR A 64 8.39 -3.66 0.08
C TYR A 64 7.98 -4.55 -1.08
N GLN A 65 6.69 -4.84 -1.22
CA GLN A 65 6.17 -5.64 -2.33
C GLN A 65 6.37 -4.97 -3.68
N PHE A 66 6.33 -3.62 -3.73
CA PHE A 66 6.62 -2.86 -4.93
C PHE A 66 8.09 -2.98 -5.36
N LYS A 67 9.04 -3.06 -4.43
CA LYS A 67 10.45 -3.31 -4.75
C LYS A 67 10.63 -4.66 -5.45
N ASP A 68 9.93 -5.69 -4.98
CA ASP A 68 9.97 -7.01 -5.62
C ASP A 68 9.30 -6.99 -6.99
N ALA A 69 8.21 -6.22 -7.14
CA ALA A 69 7.59 -5.99 -8.45
C ALA A 69 8.56 -5.32 -9.44
N LEU A 70 9.29 -4.28 -9.01
CA LEU A 70 10.30 -3.63 -9.85
C LEU A 70 11.46 -4.57 -10.21
N THR A 71 11.83 -5.46 -9.28
CA THR A 71 12.86 -6.47 -9.55
C THR A 71 12.38 -7.46 -10.61
N SER A 72 11.16 -7.98 -10.50
CA SER A 72 10.57 -8.87 -11.53
C SER A 72 10.45 -8.15 -12.87
N LEU A 73 9.97 -6.90 -12.90
CA LEU A 73 9.93 -6.08 -14.13
C LEU A 73 11.33 -5.93 -14.74
N SER A 74 12.33 -5.60 -13.92
CA SER A 74 13.72 -5.42 -14.38
C SER A 74 14.28 -6.68 -15.01
N VAL A 75 14.05 -7.85 -14.40
CA VAL A 75 14.48 -9.15 -14.93
C VAL A 75 13.78 -9.47 -16.25
N ALA A 76 12.46 -9.26 -16.34
CA ALA A 76 11.72 -9.52 -17.57
C ALA A 76 12.20 -8.62 -18.72
N VAL A 77 12.43 -7.34 -18.45
CA VAL A 77 12.93 -6.39 -19.45
C VAL A 77 14.37 -6.74 -19.88
N GLN A 78 15.23 -7.18 -18.96
CA GLN A 78 16.58 -7.69 -19.29
C GLN A 78 16.55 -8.93 -20.16
N ALA A 79 15.51 -9.78 -19.98
CA ALA A 79 15.29 -10.96 -20.82
C ALA A 79 14.74 -10.61 -22.23
N GLY A 80 14.55 -9.30 -22.52
CA GLY A 80 14.13 -8.82 -23.85
C GLY A 80 12.61 -8.66 -24.02
N TYR A 81 11.82 -8.78 -22.95
CA TYR A 81 10.38 -8.49 -23.04
C TYR A 81 10.15 -6.98 -23.19
N SER A 82 9.10 -6.61 -23.95
CA SER A 82 8.60 -5.24 -23.89
C SER A 82 8.10 -4.92 -22.48
N VAL A 83 8.11 -3.64 -22.09
CA VAL A 83 7.68 -3.23 -20.73
C VAL A 83 6.24 -3.68 -20.46
N GLU A 84 5.38 -3.60 -21.47
CA GLU A 84 3.99 -4.04 -21.42
C GLU A 84 3.89 -5.57 -21.16
N SER A 85 4.70 -6.36 -21.83
CA SER A 85 4.77 -7.83 -21.62
C SER A 85 5.42 -8.18 -20.27
N ALA A 86 6.36 -7.35 -19.81
CA ALA A 86 7.00 -7.50 -18.51
C ALA A 86 6.01 -7.34 -17.36
N VAL A 87 5.02 -6.41 -17.45
CA VAL A 87 3.95 -6.26 -16.46
C VAL A 87 3.17 -7.57 -16.30
N LYS A 88 2.79 -8.22 -17.39
CA LYS A 88 2.07 -9.49 -17.36
C LYS A 88 2.88 -10.62 -16.70
N THR A 89 4.18 -10.65 -16.91
CA THR A 89 5.08 -11.60 -16.26
C THR A 89 5.21 -11.29 -14.78
N CYS A 90 5.34 -10.00 -14.43
CA CYS A 90 5.40 -9.51 -13.06
C CYS A 90 4.14 -9.88 -12.25
N VAL A 91 2.93 -9.76 -12.82
CA VAL A 91 1.70 -10.20 -12.14
C VAL A 91 1.78 -11.66 -11.72
N ARG A 92 2.23 -12.53 -12.62
CA ARG A 92 2.37 -13.98 -12.33
C ARG A 92 3.41 -14.27 -11.24
N ASP A 93 4.51 -13.54 -11.25
CA ASP A 93 5.55 -13.68 -10.25
C ASP A 93 5.08 -13.20 -8.87
N LEU A 94 4.41 -12.06 -8.83
CA LEU A 94 3.80 -11.53 -7.60
C LEU A 94 2.72 -12.46 -7.03
N GLU A 95 1.90 -13.08 -7.89
CA GLU A 95 0.92 -14.07 -7.46
C GLU A 95 1.56 -15.31 -6.81
N ARG A 96 2.71 -15.74 -7.33
CA ARG A 96 3.48 -16.86 -6.76
C ARG A 96 4.13 -16.51 -5.42
N LEU A 97 4.64 -15.28 -5.29
CA LEU A 97 5.33 -14.79 -4.09
C LEU A 97 4.37 -14.49 -2.95
N TYR A 98 3.27 -13.80 -3.25
CA TYR A 98 2.39 -13.22 -2.22
C TYR A 98 1.00 -13.85 -2.15
N GLY A 99 0.62 -14.60 -3.18
CA GLY A 99 -0.73 -15.14 -3.33
C GLY A 99 -1.74 -14.14 -3.89
N LYS A 100 -2.85 -14.66 -4.39
CA LYS A 100 -3.96 -13.85 -4.92
C LYS A 100 -4.60 -13.02 -3.82
N GLY A 101 -5.05 -11.80 -4.16
CA GLY A 101 -5.75 -10.91 -3.22
C GLY A 101 -4.84 -10.05 -2.32
N LYS A 102 -3.53 -10.02 -2.57
CA LYS A 102 -2.63 -9.05 -1.94
C LYS A 102 -2.64 -7.73 -2.70
N ASP A 103 -2.47 -6.63 -1.96
CA ASP A 103 -2.58 -5.27 -2.51
C ASP A 103 -1.74 -5.06 -3.77
N ILE A 104 -0.47 -5.46 -3.76
CA ILE A 104 0.42 -5.33 -4.91
C ILE A 104 -0.05 -6.14 -6.12
N VAL A 105 -0.56 -7.36 -5.89
CA VAL A 105 -1.05 -8.23 -6.97
C VAL A 105 -2.28 -7.62 -7.62
N GLU A 106 -3.22 -7.11 -6.83
CA GLU A 106 -4.44 -6.48 -7.34
C GLU A 106 -4.12 -5.17 -8.10
N GLU A 107 -3.15 -4.37 -7.64
CA GLU A 107 -2.69 -3.17 -8.35
C GLU A 107 -2.05 -3.52 -9.70
N PHE A 108 -1.17 -4.51 -9.74
CA PHE A 108 -0.54 -4.90 -11.00
C PHE A 108 -1.50 -5.61 -11.96
N ARG A 109 -2.49 -6.34 -11.45
CA ARG A 109 -3.59 -6.87 -12.28
C ARG A 109 -4.45 -5.75 -12.85
N TYR A 110 -4.74 -4.73 -12.05
CA TYR A 110 -5.45 -3.56 -12.54
C TYR A 110 -4.67 -2.90 -13.67
N ILE A 111 -3.36 -2.67 -13.50
CA ILE A 111 -2.50 -2.13 -14.56
C ILE A 111 -2.54 -3.02 -15.82
N GLU A 112 -2.37 -4.35 -15.67
CA GLU A 112 -2.48 -5.29 -16.79
C GLU A 112 -3.83 -5.19 -17.51
N SER A 113 -4.93 -5.13 -16.77
CA SER A 113 -6.28 -5.04 -17.34
C SER A 113 -6.51 -3.74 -18.10
N GLN A 114 -5.99 -2.61 -17.59
CA GLN A 114 -6.12 -1.30 -18.24
C GLN A 114 -5.27 -1.19 -19.52
N GLN A 115 -4.14 -1.90 -19.58
CA GLN A 115 -3.36 -2.01 -20.81
C GLN A 115 -4.15 -2.67 -21.95
N HIS A 116 -5.02 -3.64 -21.65
CA HIS A 116 -5.86 -4.28 -22.66
C HIS A 116 -6.86 -3.32 -23.33
N ILE A 117 -7.23 -2.24 -22.67
CA ILE A 117 -8.09 -1.17 -23.21
C ILE A 117 -7.28 0.06 -23.65
N SER A 118 -5.98 -0.13 -23.88
CA SER A 118 -5.06 0.87 -24.44
C SER A 118 -4.79 2.10 -23.58
N VAL A 119 -4.91 1.99 -22.25
CA VAL A 119 -4.47 3.07 -21.37
C VAL A 119 -2.93 3.07 -21.31
N PRO A 120 -2.26 4.23 -21.49
CA PRO A 120 -0.80 4.32 -21.44
C PRO A 120 -0.23 3.86 -20.10
N LEU A 121 0.81 3.02 -20.13
CA LEU A 121 1.41 2.46 -18.92
C LEU A 121 1.96 3.51 -17.98
N GLU A 122 2.50 4.61 -18.54
CA GLU A 122 3.01 5.74 -17.76
C GLU A 122 1.94 6.44 -16.94
N GLU A 123 0.70 6.50 -17.44
CA GLU A 123 -0.44 7.08 -16.72
C GLU A 123 -0.91 6.14 -15.60
N LEU A 124 -0.89 4.83 -15.85
CA LEU A 124 -1.25 3.82 -14.86
C LEU A 124 -0.29 3.81 -13.66
N PHE A 125 1.01 3.98 -13.90
CA PHE A 125 1.98 4.10 -12.81
C PHE A 125 1.84 5.43 -12.06
N LEU A 126 1.51 6.54 -12.73
CA LEU A 126 1.21 7.81 -12.04
C LEU A 126 -0.01 7.67 -11.13
N ASP A 127 -1.11 7.09 -11.63
CA ASP A 127 -2.30 6.82 -10.83
C ASP A 127 -1.98 5.92 -9.62
N LEU A 128 -1.15 4.89 -9.79
CA LEU A 128 -0.69 4.08 -8.66
C LEU A 128 0.12 4.90 -7.64
N GLY A 129 1.01 5.78 -8.09
CA GLY A 129 1.78 6.68 -7.23
C GLY A 129 0.86 7.55 -6.39
N GLU A 130 -0.03 8.29 -7.03
CA GLU A 130 -0.98 9.21 -6.37
C GLU A 130 -1.89 8.47 -5.38
N ARG A 131 -2.45 7.33 -5.75
CA ARG A 131 -3.34 6.55 -4.88
C ARG A 131 -2.63 5.91 -3.70
N SER A 132 -1.41 5.43 -3.87
CA SER A 132 -0.65 4.77 -2.80
C SER A 132 -0.14 5.74 -1.75
N GLN A 133 0.17 6.98 -2.16
CA GLN A 133 0.83 8.00 -1.34
C GLN A 133 2.13 7.47 -0.71
N ILE A 134 2.89 6.70 -1.49
CA ILE A 134 4.18 6.12 -1.13
C ILE A 134 5.24 6.80 -1.98
N GLU A 135 6.16 7.50 -1.33
CA GLU A 135 7.19 8.32 -1.98
C GLU A 135 8.02 7.52 -3.02
N ASP A 136 8.41 6.29 -2.71
CA ASP A 136 9.19 5.45 -3.63
C ASP A 136 8.40 5.12 -4.92
N ILE A 137 7.06 4.92 -4.81
CA ILE A 137 6.18 4.64 -5.96
C ILE A 137 5.95 5.91 -6.77
N GLU A 138 5.71 7.05 -6.11
CA GLU A 138 5.54 8.35 -6.75
C GLU A 138 6.80 8.76 -7.54
N ASN A 139 7.97 8.59 -6.93
CA ASN A 139 9.25 8.88 -7.56
C ASN A 139 9.48 8.00 -8.79
N PHE A 140 9.22 6.68 -8.68
CA PHE A 140 9.29 5.78 -9.83
C PHE A 140 8.36 6.21 -10.95
N ALA A 141 7.08 6.46 -10.63
CA ALA A 141 6.06 6.85 -11.58
C ALA A 141 6.43 8.14 -12.34
N SER A 142 6.90 9.16 -11.63
CA SER A 142 7.34 10.43 -12.22
C SER A 142 8.52 10.26 -13.16
N VAL A 143 9.53 9.48 -12.75
CA VAL A 143 10.72 9.22 -13.59
C VAL A 143 10.33 8.40 -14.83
N PHE A 144 9.47 7.39 -14.64
CA PHE A 144 8.95 6.55 -15.72
C PHE A 144 8.15 7.37 -16.74
N TYR A 145 7.22 8.20 -16.28
CA TYR A 145 6.41 9.09 -17.11
C TYR A 145 7.28 10.05 -17.93
N THR A 146 8.23 10.72 -17.27
CA THR A 146 9.14 11.65 -17.94
C THR A 146 9.97 10.96 -19.00
N ALA A 147 10.55 9.81 -18.69
CA ALA A 147 11.36 9.04 -19.63
C ALA A 147 10.56 8.59 -20.85
N LYS A 148 9.33 8.12 -20.67
CA LYS A 148 8.45 7.70 -21.78
C LYS A 148 8.13 8.86 -22.70
N ARG A 149 7.82 10.04 -22.16
CA ARG A 149 7.52 11.25 -22.96
C ARG A 149 8.72 11.83 -23.68
N THR A 150 9.90 11.72 -23.12
CA THR A 150 11.14 12.21 -23.75
C THR A 150 11.78 11.19 -24.70
N GLY A 151 11.17 10.04 -24.92
CA GLY A 151 11.73 8.98 -25.76
C GLY A 151 12.93 8.27 -25.13
N GLY A 152 13.04 8.31 -23.79
CA GLY A 152 14.11 7.68 -23.03
C GLY A 152 14.03 6.15 -23.04
N ASP A 153 15.15 5.51 -22.72
CA ASP A 153 15.25 4.06 -22.58
C ASP A 153 14.56 3.59 -21.30
N MET A 154 13.33 3.09 -21.45
CA MET A 154 12.52 2.59 -20.34
C MET A 154 13.17 1.43 -19.60
N ASN A 155 13.92 0.59 -20.34
CA ASN A 155 14.63 -0.54 -19.75
C ASN A 155 15.68 -0.06 -18.76
N ARG A 156 16.42 0.97 -19.14
CA ARG A 156 17.43 1.60 -18.28
C ARG A 156 16.81 2.26 -17.04
N VAL A 157 15.65 2.89 -17.19
CA VAL A 157 14.92 3.51 -16.08
C VAL A 157 14.50 2.47 -15.05
N ILE A 158 13.82 1.40 -15.48
CA ILE A 158 13.38 0.33 -14.61
C ILE A 158 14.56 -0.31 -13.87
N GLN A 159 15.64 -0.62 -14.56
CA GLN A 159 16.84 -1.21 -13.96
C GLN A 159 17.53 -0.28 -12.95
N LYS A 160 17.61 1.01 -13.26
CA LYS A 160 18.25 2.00 -12.38
C LYS A 160 17.43 2.18 -11.10
N VAL A 161 16.11 2.31 -11.22
CA VAL A 161 15.24 2.50 -10.05
C VAL A 161 15.17 1.22 -9.22
N SER A 162 15.05 0.04 -9.84
CA SER A 162 15.09 -1.23 -9.13
C SER A 162 16.35 -1.40 -8.27
N ARG A 163 17.52 -1.04 -8.79
CA ARG A 163 18.78 -1.06 -8.03
C ARG A 163 18.77 -0.06 -6.87
N MET A 164 18.39 1.20 -7.13
CA MET A 164 18.37 2.23 -6.09
C MET A 164 17.40 1.91 -4.93
N LEU A 165 16.28 1.22 -5.20
CA LEU A 165 15.33 0.83 -4.18
C LEU A 165 15.71 -0.48 -3.47
N GLY A 166 16.47 -1.36 -4.15
CA GLY A 166 16.99 -2.59 -3.56
C GLY A 166 18.07 -2.36 -2.50
N ASP A 167 18.86 -1.27 -2.65
CA ASP A 167 19.97 -0.93 -1.75
C ASP A 167 19.53 -0.15 -0.47
N LYS A 168 18.22 0.19 -0.33
CA LYS A 168 17.63 0.80 0.87
C LYS A 168 17.00 -0.24 1.79
#